data_1e64b4132c7526846c01fb61fadf1607
#
_entry.id   1e64b4132c7526846c01fb61fadf1607
#
_cell.length_a   1.000
_cell.length_b   1.000
_cell.length_c   1.000
_cell.angle_alpha   90.00
_cell.angle_beta   90.00
_cell.angle_gamma   90.00
#
_symmetry.space_group_name_H-M   'P 1'
#
loop_
_entity.id
_entity.type
_entity.pdbx_description
1 polymer ?
#
loop_
_entity_poly.entity_id
_entity_poly.type
_entity_poly.pdbx_seq_one_letter_code
_entity_poly.pdbx_strand_id
1 'polypeptide(L)'
;NYLPALIEADQAARAGGLPVAHIRTAHLDSLKTVLARIDGEDAKGWTTEQAMGKLRGKQGTVVNVDVRRRGYEQPIALKVTRDEVTIPTVPAHFMVDATTGYIKHSDWGENTDREMQRALNDLKSKGMKRLLYDIRGNPGGPLDQAIKVSNEFLPKGKMIVYTRGRIRNSDQDYRATEDSSFLDLPMVVLANRNSASASEIFTGALQDHDRAYVVGETTFGKALVQSVYPISNGAG
;
A
#
# COMPACT_ATOMS: atom_id res chain seq x y z
N ASN A 1 12.22 -1.34 2.24
CA ASN A 1 13.65 -1.05 1.96
C ASN A 1 13.75 0.35 1.38
N TYR A 2 13.84 1.39 2.28
CA TYR A 2 13.95 2.80 1.91
C TYR A 2 15.39 3.32 1.92
N LEU A 3 16.33 2.39 1.95
CA LEU A 3 17.75 2.68 1.79
C LEU A 3 18.08 3.42 0.48
N PRO A 4 17.44 3.18 -0.70
CA PRO A 4 17.85 3.83 -1.94
C PRO A 4 17.71 5.35 -1.92
N ALA A 5 16.57 5.89 -1.51
CA ALA A 5 16.36 7.35 -1.52
C ALA A 5 17.25 8.10 -0.50
N LEU A 6 17.53 7.48 0.65
CA LEU A 6 18.49 7.99 1.61
C LEU A 6 19.94 7.81 1.13
N ILE A 7 20.23 6.77 0.34
CA ILE A 7 21.55 6.55 -0.29
C ILE A 7 21.79 7.55 -1.41
N GLU A 8 20.80 7.86 -2.25
CA GLU A 8 20.90 8.89 -3.28
C GLU A 8 21.09 10.29 -2.67
N ALA A 9 20.36 10.61 -1.59
CA ALA A 9 20.55 11.83 -0.82
C ALA A 9 21.98 11.92 -0.22
N ASP A 10 22.54 10.79 0.22
CA ASP A 10 23.89 10.69 0.75
C ASP A 10 24.96 10.89 -0.34
N GLN A 11 24.76 10.28 -1.50
CA GLN A 11 25.68 10.43 -2.63
C GLN A 11 25.71 11.88 -3.16
N ALA A 12 24.54 12.54 -3.23
CA ALA A 12 24.44 13.93 -3.67
C ALA A 12 24.99 14.92 -2.63
N ALA A 13 24.82 14.64 -1.32
CA ALA A 13 25.44 15.42 -0.25
C ALA A 13 26.99 15.32 -0.28
N ARG A 14 27.54 14.15 -0.60
CA ARG A 14 28.97 13.93 -0.80
C ARG A 14 29.52 14.65 -2.03
N ALA A 15 28.70 14.86 -3.06
CA ALA A 15 29.06 15.58 -4.28
C ALA A 15 28.92 17.11 -4.15
N GLY A 16 28.60 17.64 -2.97
CA GLY A 16 28.46 19.09 -2.72
C GLY A 16 27.18 19.72 -3.24
N GLY A 17 26.22 18.91 -3.76
CA GLY A 17 24.87 19.34 -4.14
C GLY A 17 23.88 19.09 -3.01
N LEU A 18 22.93 20.03 -2.78
CA LEU A 18 21.80 19.79 -1.88
C LEU A 18 20.75 18.97 -2.62
N PRO A 19 20.49 17.69 -2.24
CA PRO A 19 19.52 16.86 -2.96
C PRO A 19 18.10 17.31 -2.68
N VAL A 20 17.26 17.23 -3.71
CA VAL A 20 15.79 17.25 -3.55
C VAL A 20 15.37 15.84 -3.17
N ALA A 21 14.96 15.63 -1.92
CA ALA A 21 14.50 14.32 -1.44
C ALA A 21 12.98 14.29 -1.29
N HIS A 22 12.34 13.24 -1.77
CA HIS A 22 10.93 12.98 -1.54
C HIS A 22 10.76 12.15 -0.26
N ILE A 23 10.25 12.77 0.82
CA ILE A 23 9.98 12.09 2.07
C ILE A 23 8.56 11.53 2.04
N ARG A 24 8.42 10.21 2.02
CA ARG A 24 7.12 9.52 2.12
C ARG A 24 6.64 9.54 3.57
N THR A 25 5.45 10.11 3.81
CA THR A 25 4.88 10.26 5.16
C THR A 25 4.59 8.94 5.88
N ALA A 26 4.37 7.84 5.14
CA ALA A 26 4.09 6.52 5.71
C ALA A 26 5.24 5.91 6.54
N HIS A 27 6.43 6.52 6.54
CA HIS A 27 7.61 6.01 7.25
C HIS A 27 8.17 6.96 8.30
N LEU A 28 7.36 7.93 8.76
CA LEU A 28 7.77 8.90 9.77
C LEU A 28 8.17 8.24 11.10
N ASP A 29 7.64 7.08 11.44
CA ASP A 29 8.06 6.37 12.65
C ASP A 29 9.51 5.89 12.58
N SER A 30 9.97 5.45 11.42
CA SER A 30 11.38 5.11 11.20
C SER A 30 12.27 6.34 11.01
N LEU A 31 11.71 7.47 10.54
CA LEU A 31 12.41 8.75 10.40
C LEU A 31 12.48 9.53 11.71
N LYS A 32 11.57 9.29 12.65
CA LYS A 32 11.48 9.98 13.95
C LYS A 32 12.79 9.99 14.73
N THR A 33 13.56 8.91 14.64
CA THR A 33 14.87 8.80 15.29
C THR A 33 15.99 9.55 14.56
N VAL A 34 15.78 9.99 13.33
CA VAL A 34 16.79 10.65 12.48
C VAL A 34 16.47 12.11 12.18
N LEU A 35 15.21 12.55 12.33
CA LEU A 35 14.84 13.96 12.21
C LEU A 35 15.44 14.76 13.36
N ALA A 36 16.21 15.80 13.02
CA ALA A 36 16.78 16.72 14.00
C ALA A 36 16.02 18.05 14.04
N ARG A 37 15.73 18.65 12.88
CA ARG A 37 15.00 19.92 12.76
C ARG A 37 14.09 19.91 11.54
N ILE A 38 13.00 20.68 11.62
CA ILE A 38 12.14 21.00 10.49
C ILE A 38 11.95 22.53 10.47
N ASP A 39 12.30 23.17 9.36
CA ASP A 39 12.30 24.64 9.20
C ASP A 39 12.98 25.38 10.38
N GLY A 40 14.09 24.81 10.88
CA GLY A 40 14.88 25.36 11.98
C GLY A 40 14.39 25.00 13.40
N GLU A 41 13.19 24.47 13.56
CA GLU A 41 12.64 24.03 14.85
C GLU A 41 13.19 22.65 15.24
N ASP A 42 13.63 22.49 16.50
CA ASP A 42 14.12 21.20 17.01
C ASP A 42 12.97 20.18 17.10
N ALA A 43 13.11 19.07 16.38
CA ALA A 43 12.12 18.00 16.33
C ALA A 43 12.25 16.98 17.49
N LYS A 44 13.14 17.22 18.45
CA LYS A 44 13.35 16.34 19.58
C LYS A 44 12.09 16.26 20.45
N GLY A 45 11.58 15.05 20.63
CA GLY A 45 10.38 14.81 21.46
C GLY A 45 9.03 15.06 20.74
N TRP A 46 9.04 15.45 19.49
CA TRP A 46 7.80 15.57 18.74
C TRP A 46 7.12 14.22 18.53
N THR A 47 5.80 14.24 18.51
CA THR A 47 5.01 13.10 18.06
C THR A 47 5.09 12.98 16.54
N THR A 48 4.75 11.81 16.00
CA THR A 48 4.66 11.60 14.56
C THR A 48 3.69 12.59 13.90
N GLU A 49 2.57 12.90 14.55
CA GLU A 49 1.56 13.86 14.06
C GLU A 49 2.11 15.28 13.99
N GLN A 50 2.86 15.72 15.01
CA GLN A 50 3.51 17.03 15.01
C GLN A 50 4.53 17.15 13.88
N ALA A 51 5.38 16.12 13.70
CA ALA A 51 6.35 16.09 12.61
C ALA A 51 5.65 16.09 11.24
N MET A 52 4.58 15.29 11.07
CA MET A 52 3.77 15.25 9.85
C MET A 52 3.12 16.60 9.54
N GLY A 53 2.57 17.28 10.56
CA GLY A 53 1.95 18.60 10.41
C GLY A 53 2.92 19.64 9.87
N LYS A 54 4.21 19.57 10.24
CA LYS A 54 5.26 20.48 9.75
C LYS A 54 5.79 20.07 8.37
N LEU A 55 5.88 18.77 8.07
CA LEU A 55 6.36 18.27 6.79
C LEU A 55 5.34 18.46 5.68
N ARG A 56 4.04 18.28 5.97
CA ARG A 56 2.95 18.49 5.00
C ARG A 56 2.79 19.96 4.65
N GLY A 57 2.32 20.22 3.43
CA GLY A 57 2.02 21.56 2.97
C GLY A 57 1.66 21.56 1.49
N LYS A 58 1.44 22.75 0.94
CA LYS A 58 1.03 22.91 -0.47
C LYS A 58 2.11 22.35 -1.40
N GLN A 59 1.69 21.60 -2.43
CA GLN A 59 2.55 21.11 -3.50
C GLN A 59 3.42 22.24 -4.09
N GLY A 60 4.69 21.94 -4.37
CA GLY A 60 5.68 22.88 -4.89
C GLY A 60 6.34 23.78 -3.84
N THR A 61 5.86 23.78 -2.57
CA THR A 61 6.55 24.52 -1.50
C THR A 61 7.74 23.73 -0.96
N VAL A 62 8.70 24.43 -0.39
CA VAL A 62 9.92 23.81 0.17
C VAL A 62 9.81 23.73 1.69
N VAL A 63 10.29 22.64 2.26
CA VAL A 63 10.55 22.45 3.69
C VAL A 63 12.03 22.14 3.90
N ASN A 64 12.66 22.77 4.89
CA ASN A 64 14.05 22.49 5.24
C ASN A 64 14.07 21.44 6.37
N VAL A 65 14.83 20.39 6.19
CA VAL A 65 14.87 19.25 7.12
C VAL A 65 16.32 18.95 7.46
N ASP A 66 16.68 18.97 8.74
CA ASP A 66 17.96 18.46 9.21
C ASP A 66 17.77 17.04 9.72
N VAL A 67 18.60 16.11 9.25
CA VAL A 67 18.56 14.71 9.66
C VAL A 67 19.88 14.29 10.31
N ARG A 68 19.80 13.56 11.43
CA ARG A 68 20.96 12.89 12.02
C ARG A 68 21.14 11.51 11.40
N ARG A 69 22.38 11.19 11.07
CA ARG A 69 22.74 9.91 10.48
C ARG A 69 23.99 9.35 11.17
N ARG A 70 23.96 8.05 11.42
CA ARG A 70 25.13 7.35 11.99
C ARG A 70 26.34 7.51 11.05
N GLY A 71 27.48 7.91 11.60
CA GLY A 71 28.72 8.16 10.85
C GLY A 71 28.90 9.61 10.41
N TYR A 72 27.97 10.51 10.75
CA TYR A 72 28.11 11.96 10.56
C TYR A 72 28.07 12.66 11.90
N GLU A 73 29.05 13.56 12.16
CA GLU A 73 29.10 14.34 13.40
C GLU A 73 28.04 15.42 13.47
N GLN A 74 27.75 16.04 12.32
CA GLN A 74 26.76 17.12 12.21
C GLN A 74 25.50 16.62 11.49
N PRO A 75 24.31 17.19 11.80
CA PRO A 75 23.10 16.94 11.03
C PRO A 75 23.28 17.32 9.55
N ILE A 76 22.67 16.54 8.66
CA ILE A 76 22.67 16.80 7.23
C ILE A 76 21.46 17.67 6.92
N ALA A 77 21.69 18.86 6.36
CA ALA A 77 20.63 19.77 5.93
C ALA A 77 20.11 19.38 4.54
N LEU A 78 18.78 19.21 4.43
CA LEU A 78 18.07 18.84 3.20
C LEU A 78 17.01 19.90 2.88
N LYS A 79 16.91 20.28 1.60
CA LYS A 79 15.76 21.01 1.08
C LYS A 79 14.83 20.03 0.37
N VAL A 80 13.59 19.91 0.86
CA VAL A 80 12.60 18.98 0.32
C VAL A 80 11.49 19.80 -0.33
N THR A 81 11.27 19.62 -1.63
CA THR A 81 10.10 20.17 -2.30
C THR A 81 8.91 19.26 -2.04
N ARG A 82 7.82 19.81 -1.52
CA ARG A 82 6.58 19.06 -1.29
C ARG A 82 5.94 18.71 -2.61
N ASP A 83 5.58 17.45 -2.74
CA ASP A 83 4.89 16.93 -3.93
C ASP A 83 3.83 15.93 -3.51
N GLU A 84 2.95 15.57 -4.45
CA GLU A 84 2.00 14.49 -4.26
C GLU A 84 2.77 13.17 -4.21
N VAL A 85 2.67 12.47 -3.07
CA VAL A 85 3.35 11.19 -2.85
C VAL A 85 2.36 10.07 -2.99
N THR A 86 2.44 9.34 -4.08
CA THR A 86 1.69 8.08 -4.23
C THR A 86 2.32 7.01 -3.35
N ILE A 87 1.59 6.57 -2.33
CA ILE A 87 2.01 5.44 -1.49
C ILE A 87 1.64 4.17 -2.26
N PRO A 88 2.62 3.32 -2.64
CA PRO A 88 2.29 2.09 -3.34
C PRO A 88 1.49 1.15 -2.44
N THR A 89 0.41 0.60 -2.98
CA THR A 89 -0.43 -0.39 -2.30
C THR A 89 0.21 -1.78 -2.30
N VAL A 90 1.10 -2.02 -3.27
CA VAL A 90 1.95 -3.22 -3.39
C VAL A 90 3.43 -2.82 -3.20
N PRO A 91 3.86 -2.55 -1.94
CA PRO A 91 5.19 -1.98 -1.66
C PRO A 91 6.34 -2.96 -1.90
N ALA A 92 6.08 -4.26 -1.98
CA ALA A 92 7.12 -5.25 -2.21
C ALA A 92 6.59 -6.47 -2.98
N HIS A 93 7.36 -6.91 -3.96
CA HIS A 93 7.21 -8.20 -4.61
C HIS A 93 8.60 -8.73 -5.01
N PHE A 94 8.83 -10.01 -4.82
CA PHE A 94 10.11 -10.65 -5.12
C PHE A 94 9.97 -12.17 -5.18
N MET A 95 10.94 -12.84 -5.79
CA MET A 95 11.05 -14.30 -5.75
C MET A 95 11.67 -14.73 -4.42
N VAL A 96 10.97 -15.59 -3.67
CA VAL A 96 11.47 -16.20 -2.42
C VAL A 96 12.48 -17.30 -2.75
N ASP A 97 12.18 -18.07 -3.78
CA ASP A 97 13.04 -19.11 -4.37
C ASP A 97 12.85 -19.12 -5.91
N ALA A 98 13.44 -20.07 -6.60
CA ALA A 98 13.39 -20.17 -8.06
C ALA A 98 11.96 -20.25 -8.65
N THR A 99 10.94 -20.60 -7.84
CA THR A 99 9.57 -20.84 -8.30
C THR A 99 8.49 -20.16 -7.47
N THR A 100 8.82 -19.63 -6.29
CA THR A 100 7.87 -19.04 -5.36
C THR A 100 7.98 -17.51 -5.40
N GLY A 101 6.93 -16.84 -5.87
CA GLY A 101 6.78 -15.39 -5.76
C GLY A 101 6.16 -14.99 -4.42
N TYR A 102 6.53 -13.83 -3.94
CA TYR A 102 5.93 -13.16 -2.79
C TYR A 102 5.42 -11.79 -3.21
N ILE A 103 4.21 -11.45 -2.77
CA ILE A 103 3.63 -10.10 -2.91
C ILE A 103 3.18 -9.61 -1.54
N LYS A 104 3.64 -8.41 -1.14
CA LYS A 104 3.05 -7.67 -0.01
C LYS A 104 2.01 -6.68 -0.53
N HIS A 105 0.78 -6.86 -0.11
CA HIS A 105 -0.34 -5.96 -0.40
C HIS A 105 -0.74 -5.26 0.92
N SER A 106 -0.30 -4.02 1.11
CA SER A 106 -0.40 -3.33 2.41
C SER A 106 -1.59 -2.39 2.52
N ASP A 107 -2.17 -1.98 1.40
CA ASP A 107 -3.28 -1.03 1.36
C ASP A 107 -4.08 -1.19 0.05
N TRP A 108 -5.26 -0.59 -0.05
CA TRP A 108 -6.07 -0.52 -1.26
C TRP A 108 -6.21 0.95 -1.69
N GLY A 109 -5.90 1.24 -2.93
CA GLY A 109 -6.03 2.56 -3.55
C GLY A 109 -6.46 2.45 -5.00
N GLU A 110 -6.72 3.56 -5.65
CA GLU A 110 -7.25 3.64 -7.02
C GLU A 110 -6.42 2.94 -8.09
N ASN A 111 -5.13 2.70 -7.82
CA ASN A 111 -4.20 2.06 -8.76
C ASN A 111 -3.78 0.65 -8.33
N THR A 112 -4.43 0.05 -7.34
CA THR A 112 -4.04 -1.26 -6.80
C THR A 112 -4.06 -2.36 -7.86
N ASP A 113 -5.06 -2.38 -8.72
CA ASP A 113 -5.17 -3.34 -9.84
C ASP A 113 -3.93 -3.28 -10.75
N ARG A 114 -3.51 -2.07 -11.13
CA ARG A 114 -2.34 -1.87 -12.00
C ARG A 114 -1.03 -2.24 -11.31
N GLU A 115 -0.89 -1.90 -10.03
CA GLU A 115 0.29 -2.27 -9.24
C GLU A 115 0.37 -3.79 -9.08
N MET A 116 -0.76 -4.44 -8.83
CA MET A 116 -0.86 -5.89 -8.71
C MET A 116 -0.51 -6.59 -10.03
N GLN A 117 -1.09 -6.15 -11.14
CA GLN A 117 -0.77 -6.71 -12.47
C GLN A 117 0.72 -6.58 -12.81
N ARG A 118 1.34 -5.44 -12.49
CA ARG A 118 2.79 -5.25 -12.68
C ARG A 118 3.60 -6.24 -11.84
N ALA A 119 3.24 -6.40 -10.55
CA ALA A 119 3.92 -7.32 -9.66
C ALA A 119 3.78 -8.78 -10.13
N LEU A 120 2.57 -9.20 -10.50
CA LEU A 120 2.30 -10.55 -11.00
C LEU A 120 3.06 -10.84 -12.31
N ASN A 121 3.05 -9.91 -13.25
CA ASN A 121 3.75 -10.07 -14.53
C ASN A 121 5.27 -10.08 -14.35
N ASP A 122 5.83 -9.25 -13.47
CA ASP A 122 7.26 -9.27 -13.14
C ASP A 122 7.65 -10.60 -12.52
N LEU A 123 6.91 -11.11 -11.54
CA LEU A 123 7.17 -12.42 -10.94
C LEU A 123 7.02 -13.57 -11.95
N LYS A 124 6.01 -13.51 -12.83
CA LYS A 124 5.81 -14.48 -13.89
C LYS A 124 7.02 -14.51 -14.85
N SER A 125 7.54 -13.35 -15.23
CA SER A 125 8.72 -13.23 -16.09
C SER A 125 9.99 -13.81 -15.45
N LYS A 126 10.04 -13.82 -14.10
CA LYS A 126 11.12 -14.40 -13.29
C LYS A 126 10.95 -15.89 -13.00
N GLY A 127 9.92 -16.51 -13.58
CA GLY A 127 9.69 -17.96 -13.47
C GLY A 127 8.80 -18.39 -12.29
N MET A 128 7.99 -17.47 -11.74
CA MET A 128 7.03 -17.81 -10.68
C MET A 128 6.06 -18.91 -11.14
N LYS A 129 5.91 -19.93 -10.30
CA LYS A 129 4.97 -21.05 -10.46
C LYS A 129 4.02 -21.22 -9.27
N ARG A 130 4.18 -20.46 -8.20
CA ARG A 130 3.33 -20.42 -7.02
C ARG A 130 3.50 -19.07 -6.29
N LEU A 131 2.46 -18.62 -5.63
CA LEU A 131 2.40 -17.29 -5.03
C LEU A 131 2.13 -17.36 -3.53
N LEU A 132 2.92 -16.66 -2.76
CA LEU A 132 2.64 -16.28 -1.38
C LEU A 132 2.16 -14.82 -1.36
N TYR A 133 0.85 -14.63 -1.11
CA TYR A 133 0.19 -13.34 -1.12
C TYR A 133 -0.04 -12.85 0.31
N ASP A 134 0.62 -11.78 0.71
CA ASP A 134 0.55 -11.28 2.09
C ASP A 134 -0.32 -10.02 2.17
N ILE A 135 -1.52 -10.19 2.75
CA ILE A 135 -2.50 -9.11 2.99
C ILE A 135 -2.62 -8.78 4.48
N ARG A 136 -1.73 -9.27 5.32
CA ARG A 136 -1.72 -8.97 6.74
C ARG A 136 -1.52 -7.49 7.00
N GLY A 137 -2.35 -6.92 7.89
CA GLY A 137 -2.30 -5.50 8.25
C GLY A 137 -2.94 -4.56 7.23
N ASN A 138 -3.57 -5.09 6.18
CA ASN A 138 -4.25 -4.28 5.16
C ASN A 138 -5.69 -3.95 5.60
N PRO A 139 -6.03 -2.68 5.87
CA PRO A 139 -7.32 -2.28 6.43
C PRO A 139 -8.47 -2.28 5.41
N GLY A 140 -8.18 -2.56 4.14
CA GLY A 140 -9.15 -2.46 3.06
C GLY A 140 -9.11 -1.12 2.32
N GLY A 141 -10.10 -0.88 1.46
CA GLY A 141 -10.23 0.32 0.64
C GLY A 141 -11.33 0.18 -0.42
N PRO A 142 -11.13 0.70 -1.66
CA PRO A 142 -12.17 0.74 -2.68
C PRO A 142 -12.67 -0.64 -3.09
N LEU A 143 -14.00 -0.79 -3.16
CA LEU A 143 -14.68 -2.03 -3.54
C LEU A 143 -14.33 -2.46 -4.98
N ASP A 144 -14.29 -1.51 -5.91
CA ASP A 144 -13.97 -1.78 -7.32
C ASP A 144 -12.57 -2.38 -7.49
N GLN A 145 -11.61 -1.96 -6.67
CA GLN A 145 -10.25 -2.49 -6.70
C GLN A 145 -10.20 -3.93 -6.15
N ALA A 146 -10.96 -4.22 -5.08
CA ALA A 146 -11.08 -5.58 -4.59
C ALA A 146 -11.66 -6.52 -5.66
N ILE A 147 -12.68 -6.07 -6.41
CA ILE A 147 -13.27 -6.82 -7.52
C ILE A 147 -12.23 -7.06 -8.63
N LYS A 148 -11.53 -6.03 -9.07
CA LYS A 148 -10.52 -6.14 -10.14
C LYS A 148 -9.37 -7.08 -9.77
N VAL A 149 -8.82 -6.95 -8.57
CA VAL A 149 -7.72 -7.83 -8.12
C VAL A 149 -8.21 -9.28 -7.93
N SER A 150 -9.43 -9.48 -7.42
CA SER A 150 -10.00 -10.83 -7.30
C SER A 150 -10.22 -11.48 -8.67
N ASN A 151 -10.56 -10.69 -9.68
CA ASN A 151 -10.74 -11.16 -11.06
C ASN A 151 -9.46 -11.77 -11.65
N GLU A 152 -8.27 -11.36 -11.18
CA GLU A 152 -7.00 -11.95 -11.62
C GLU A 152 -6.86 -13.43 -11.25
N PHE A 153 -7.63 -13.91 -10.28
CA PHE A 153 -7.48 -15.25 -9.71
C PHE A 153 -8.73 -16.12 -9.81
N LEU A 154 -9.88 -15.56 -10.18
CA LEU A 154 -11.13 -16.28 -10.25
C LEU A 154 -11.61 -16.42 -11.71
N PRO A 155 -12.08 -17.61 -12.13
CA PRO A 155 -12.65 -17.81 -13.44
C PRO A 155 -13.89 -16.92 -13.68
N LYS A 156 -14.09 -16.53 -14.93
CA LYS A 156 -15.25 -15.75 -15.36
C LYS A 156 -16.56 -16.31 -14.81
N GLY A 157 -17.42 -15.44 -14.31
CA GLY A 157 -18.74 -15.76 -13.76
C GLY A 157 -18.74 -16.15 -12.28
N LYS A 158 -17.58 -16.42 -11.66
CA LYS A 158 -17.49 -16.70 -10.22
C LYS A 158 -17.86 -15.49 -9.40
N MET A 159 -18.63 -15.70 -8.31
CA MET A 159 -19.03 -14.63 -7.39
C MET A 159 -17.79 -14.13 -6.65
N ILE A 160 -17.59 -12.81 -6.62
CA ILE A 160 -16.55 -12.17 -5.82
C ILE A 160 -17.15 -11.66 -4.51
N VAL A 161 -18.23 -10.89 -4.61
CA VAL A 161 -18.95 -10.32 -3.47
C VAL A 161 -20.36 -9.95 -3.89
N TYR A 162 -21.27 -9.91 -2.93
CA TYR A 162 -22.60 -9.32 -3.13
C TYR A 162 -22.91 -8.30 -2.03
N THR A 163 -23.75 -7.32 -2.36
CA THR A 163 -24.33 -6.39 -1.40
C THR A 163 -25.84 -6.64 -1.27
N ARG A 164 -26.35 -6.45 -0.06
CA ARG A 164 -27.81 -6.52 0.24
C ARG A 164 -28.14 -5.40 1.20
N GLY A 165 -29.23 -4.69 0.96
CA GLY A 165 -29.57 -3.58 1.82
C GLY A 165 -31.06 -3.20 1.74
N ARG A 166 -31.49 -2.33 2.65
CA ARG A 166 -32.89 -1.87 2.73
C ARG A 166 -33.25 -0.85 1.64
N ILE A 167 -32.28 -0.18 1.08
CA ILE A 167 -32.51 0.85 0.05
C ILE A 167 -32.71 0.14 -1.28
N ARG A 168 -33.73 0.58 -2.03
CA ARG A 168 -33.97 0.08 -3.39
C ARG A 168 -32.71 0.25 -4.24
N ASN A 169 -32.33 -0.78 -4.98
CA ASN A 169 -31.12 -0.87 -5.80
C ASN A 169 -29.78 -1.01 -5.05
N SER A 170 -29.79 -1.30 -3.73
CA SER A 170 -28.56 -1.64 -2.99
C SER A 170 -28.11 -3.09 -3.17
N ASP A 171 -28.98 -3.94 -3.70
CA ASP A 171 -28.67 -5.34 -3.96
C ASP A 171 -27.90 -5.45 -5.26
N GLN A 172 -26.66 -5.87 -5.17
CA GLN A 172 -25.76 -6.05 -6.30
C GLN A 172 -24.92 -7.30 -6.14
N ASP A 173 -24.71 -8.01 -7.23
CA ASP A 173 -23.80 -9.15 -7.33
C ASP A 173 -22.61 -8.76 -8.20
N TYR A 174 -21.42 -8.93 -7.67
CA TYR A 174 -20.17 -8.69 -8.37
C TYR A 174 -19.48 -10.02 -8.67
N ARG A 175 -19.24 -10.29 -9.95
CA ARG A 175 -18.66 -11.53 -10.44
C ARG A 175 -17.42 -11.25 -11.27
N ALA A 176 -16.53 -12.23 -11.37
CA ALA A 176 -15.41 -12.18 -12.27
C ALA A 176 -15.90 -12.02 -13.72
N THR A 177 -15.33 -11.08 -14.46
CA THR A 177 -15.79 -10.68 -15.80
C THR A 177 -15.02 -11.33 -16.92
N GLU A 178 -13.81 -11.77 -16.66
CA GLU A 178 -12.88 -12.34 -17.65
C GLU A 178 -11.96 -13.38 -17.00
N ASP A 179 -11.36 -14.23 -17.82
CA ASP A 179 -10.35 -15.15 -17.37
C ASP A 179 -8.97 -14.51 -17.46
N SER A 180 -8.17 -14.64 -16.41
CA SER A 180 -6.80 -14.16 -16.37
C SER A 180 -5.78 -15.28 -16.59
N SER A 181 -4.52 -14.90 -16.77
CA SER A 181 -3.41 -15.87 -16.91
C SER A 181 -2.91 -16.46 -15.59
N PHE A 182 -3.59 -16.17 -14.47
CA PHE A 182 -3.19 -16.61 -13.14
C PHE A 182 -4.20 -17.54 -12.47
N LEU A 183 -5.20 -18.04 -13.23
CA LEU A 183 -6.27 -18.91 -12.69
C LEU A 183 -5.73 -20.19 -12.05
N ASP A 184 -4.73 -20.81 -12.67
CA ASP A 184 -4.16 -22.09 -12.20
C ASP A 184 -2.92 -21.91 -11.32
N LEU A 185 -2.57 -20.65 -10.97
CA LEU A 185 -1.40 -20.37 -10.14
C LEU A 185 -1.63 -20.84 -8.69
N PRO A 186 -0.93 -21.88 -8.18
CA PRO A 186 -1.05 -22.26 -6.78
C PRO A 186 -0.71 -21.10 -5.87
N MET A 187 -1.57 -20.81 -4.88
CA MET A 187 -1.36 -19.66 -4.01
C MET A 187 -1.82 -19.88 -2.58
N VAL A 188 -1.13 -19.19 -1.68
CA VAL A 188 -1.48 -19.06 -0.26
C VAL A 188 -1.65 -17.59 0.05
N VAL A 189 -2.74 -17.23 0.74
CA VAL A 189 -3.01 -15.89 1.24
C VAL A 189 -2.71 -15.84 2.73
N LEU A 190 -1.84 -14.91 3.13
CA LEU A 190 -1.58 -14.64 4.55
C LEU A 190 -2.48 -13.50 5.02
N ALA A 191 -3.30 -13.76 6.03
CA ALA A 191 -4.22 -12.78 6.62
C ALA A 191 -4.06 -12.69 8.14
N ASN A 192 -4.51 -11.59 8.75
CA ASN A 192 -4.56 -11.44 10.20
C ASN A 192 -5.74 -10.56 10.62
N ARG A 193 -5.88 -10.33 11.93
CA ARG A 193 -6.97 -9.51 12.52
C ARG A 193 -7.08 -8.09 11.99
N ASN A 194 -6.04 -7.56 11.37
CA ASN A 194 -6.02 -6.23 10.75
C ASN A 194 -6.28 -6.28 9.24
N SER A 195 -6.53 -7.46 8.66
CA SER A 195 -7.04 -7.60 7.30
C SER A 195 -8.54 -7.34 7.32
N ALA A 196 -9.00 -6.26 6.66
CA ALA A 196 -10.39 -5.80 6.80
C ALA A 196 -11.01 -5.39 5.45
N SER A 197 -12.36 -5.40 5.37
CA SER A 197 -13.14 -4.80 4.27
C SER A 197 -12.74 -5.36 2.89
N ALA A 198 -12.19 -4.56 1.97
CA ALA A 198 -11.72 -5.00 0.64
C ALA A 198 -10.76 -6.21 0.72
N SER A 199 -9.93 -6.27 1.77
CA SER A 199 -9.07 -7.43 2.02
C SER A 199 -9.86 -8.69 2.35
N GLU A 200 -10.99 -8.55 3.04
CA GLU A 200 -11.88 -9.67 3.36
C GLU A 200 -12.68 -10.12 2.14
N ILE A 201 -13.06 -9.19 1.26
CA ILE A 201 -13.68 -9.51 -0.03
C ILE A 201 -12.75 -10.40 -0.86
N PHE A 202 -11.50 -9.97 -1.03
CA PHE A 202 -10.49 -10.72 -1.77
C PHE A 202 -10.23 -12.09 -1.14
N THR A 203 -9.95 -12.13 0.15
CA THR A 203 -9.62 -13.36 0.88
C THR A 203 -10.79 -14.33 0.90
N GLY A 204 -12.01 -13.84 1.19
CA GLY A 204 -13.22 -14.64 1.23
C GLY A 204 -13.58 -15.21 -0.13
N ALA A 205 -13.52 -14.40 -1.19
CA ALA A 205 -13.80 -14.86 -2.54
C ALA A 205 -12.86 -16.01 -2.96
N LEU A 206 -11.57 -15.90 -2.66
CA LEU A 206 -10.61 -16.96 -2.98
C LEU A 206 -10.84 -18.21 -2.12
N GLN A 207 -11.18 -18.06 -0.85
CA GLN A 207 -11.45 -19.16 0.06
C GLN A 207 -12.72 -19.89 -0.32
N ASP A 208 -13.83 -19.17 -0.59
CA ASP A 208 -15.13 -19.76 -0.90
C ASP A 208 -15.14 -20.52 -2.24
N HIS A 209 -14.20 -20.23 -3.11
CA HIS A 209 -14.03 -20.95 -4.38
C HIS A 209 -12.89 -21.98 -4.36
N ASP A 210 -12.34 -22.33 -3.18
CA ASP A 210 -11.19 -23.23 -3.03
C ASP A 210 -9.98 -22.83 -3.90
N ARG A 211 -9.89 -21.52 -4.21
CA ARG A 211 -8.86 -20.98 -5.12
C ARG A 211 -7.51 -20.80 -4.44
N ALA A 212 -7.51 -20.53 -3.13
CA ALA A 212 -6.30 -20.36 -2.34
C ALA A 212 -6.48 -20.89 -0.92
N TYR A 213 -5.40 -21.35 -0.31
CA TYR A 213 -5.37 -21.55 1.12
C TYR A 213 -5.18 -20.22 1.83
N VAL A 214 -6.05 -19.94 2.81
CA VAL A 214 -5.91 -18.78 3.70
C VAL A 214 -5.25 -19.21 4.99
N VAL A 215 -4.14 -18.58 5.36
CA VAL A 215 -3.33 -18.94 6.51
C VAL A 215 -3.11 -17.72 7.40
N GLY A 216 -3.24 -17.87 8.69
CA GLY A 216 -2.98 -16.85 9.68
C GLY A 216 -4.06 -16.75 10.75
N GLU A 217 -4.50 -15.55 11.04
CA GLU A 217 -5.51 -15.25 12.06
C GLU A 217 -6.87 -14.93 11.43
N THR A 218 -7.95 -15.02 12.23
CA THR A 218 -9.27 -14.49 11.86
C THR A 218 -9.16 -13.02 11.48
N THR A 219 -9.78 -12.64 10.37
CA THR A 219 -9.81 -11.27 9.87
C THR A 219 -10.72 -10.37 10.71
N PHE A 220 -10.78 -9.09 10.39
CA PHE A 220 -11.48 -8.07 11.18
C PHE A 220 -12.99 -8.30 11.30
N GLY A 221 -13.66 -8.77 10.23
CA GLY A 221 -15.12 -9.01 10.19
C GLY A 221 -15.93 -7.78 9.79
N LYS A 222 -15.39 -6.89 8.95
CA LYS A 222 -16.12 -5.73 8.43
C LYS A 222 -16.96 -6.12 7.21
N ALA A 223 -18.23 -6.40 7.44
CA ALA A 223 -19.18 -6.79 6.40
C ALA A 223 -20.11 -5.63 5.94
N LEU A 224 -19.59 -4.41 5.87
CA LEU A 224 -20.33 -3.20 5.51
C LEU A 224 -19.68 -2.48 4.35
N VAL A 225 -20.49 -2.06 3.35
CA VAL A 225 -20.10 -1.14 2.29
C VAL A 225 -20.57 0.26 2.63
N GLN A 226 -19.69 1.24 2.48
CA GLN A 226 -19.97 2.65 2.71
C GLN A 226 -19.91 3.42 1.40
N SER A 227 -20.88 4.30 1.18
CA SER A 227 -20.88 5.24 0.05
C SER A 227 -20.73 6.65 0.56
N VAL A 228 -19.85 7.43 -0.06
CA VAL A 228 -19.69 8.85 0.24
C VAL A 228 -20.66 9.63 -0.64
N TYR A 229 -21.53 10.41 0.00
CA TYR A 229 -22.45 11.31 -0.69
C TYR A 229 -21.99 12.74 -0.46
N PRO A 230 -21.66 13.51 -1.54
CA PRO A 230 -21.32 14.91 -1.38
C PRO A 230 -22.53 15.68 -0.86
N ILE A 231 -22.31 16.44 0.21
CA ILE A 231 -23.32 17.35 0.76
C ILE A 231 -22.95 18.80 0.45
N SER A 232 -23.93 19.71 0.59
CA SER A 232 -23.72 21.15 0.39
C SER A 232 -22.53 21.64 1.22
N ASN A 233 -21.63 22.44 0.61
CA ASN A 233 -20.39 23.00 1.18
C ASN A 233 -19.13 22.11 1.07
N GLY A 234 -19.12 21.08 0.21
CA GLY A 234 -17.93 20.28 -0.05
C GLY A 234 -17.54 19.30 1.07
N ALA A 235 -18.41 19.11 2.05
CA ALA A 235 -18.32 18.01 3.01
C ALA A 235 -19.01 16.76 2.44
N GLY A 236 -18.53 15.57 2.79
CA GLY A 236 -19.08 14.29 2.40
C GLY A 236 -18.76 13.22 3.43
#